data_193ba26bc9a17381cfbd4648439a299c
#
_entry.id   193ba26bc9a17381cfbd4648439a299c
#
_cell.length_a   1.000
_cell.length_b   1.000
_cell.length_c   1.000
_cell.angle_alpha   90.00
_cell.angle_beta   90.00
_cell.angle_gamma   90.00
#
_symmetry.space_group_name_H-M   'P 1'
#
loop_
_entity.id
_entity.type
_entity.pdbx_description
1 polymer ?
#
loop_
_entity_poly.entity_id
_entity_poly.type
_entity_poly.pdbx_seq_one_letter_code
_entity_poly.pdbx_strand_id
1 'polypeptide(L)'
;LMAKDVTDGKSKDAGITKKMTVYTSAESHYSIPKNAAFMGIGREQVRYITANDLGEMQPAELEKAISDDIAAGYTPFFVNVTAGTTVLGAFDDIEAIHKICKKYHLWLHVDGAYCGGVIFSEKYNHLVKGIELSDSFSFNAHKMLGTPLTCSIIVTKHKEALYKSFSNDAEYLYQTDGDDFNLGKTSIQCGRRNDALKLWTLWKSVGNKGIEDMVNQQFYLADVARKYVQEHPDYELYSFENSISVCFNYKNIPAADLCTRLYEKAATLVGFGKFRETEFVRLITINANNTEEDILRFFKVLEENSSL
;
A
#
# COMPACT_ATOMS: atom_id res chain seq x y z
N LEU A 1 -5.45 11.68 9.53
CA LEU A 1 -5.67 12.88 10.35
C LEU A 1 -6.66 13.82 9.66
N MET A 2 -6.40 14.29 8.43
CA MET A 2 -7.31 15.20 7.69
C MET A 2 -8.76 14.72 7.68
N ALA A 3 -9.01 13.47 7.31
CA ALA A 3 -10.36 12.90 7.29
C ALA A 3 -11.06 12.98 8.66
N LYS A 4 -10.33 12.68 9.73
CA LYS A 4 -10.83 12.79 11.10
C LYS A 4 -11.22 14.23 11.43
N ASP A 5 -10.36 15.18 11.15
CA ASP A 5 -10.58 16.60 11.48
C ASP A 5 -11.68 17.24 10.61
N VAL A 6 -11.88 16.77 9.38
CA VAL A 6 -13.01 17.19 8.54
C VAL A 6 -14.34 16.67 9.11
N THR A 7 -14.37 15.42 9.57
CA THR A 7 -15.60 14.78 10.10
C THR A 7 -15.94 15.24 11.52
N ASP A 8 -14.93 15.46 12.35
CA ASP A 8 -15.08 16.01 13.69
C ASP A 8 -14.28 17.32 13.79
N GLY A 9 -14.87 18.41 13.37
CA GLY A 9 -14.23 19.73 13.30
C GLY A 9 -13.67 20.27 14.61
N LYS A 10 -14.00 19.66 15.73
CA LYS A 10 -13.47 20.01 17.07
C LYS A 10 -12.33 19.11 17.49
N SER A 11 -12.04 18.04 16.75
CA SER A 11 -11.11 16.98 17.16
C SER A 11 -9.67 17.45 17.35
N LYS A 12 -9.25 18.51 16.66
CA LYS A 12 -7.91 19.09 16.79
C LYS A 12 -7.72 19.77 18.17
N ASP A 13 -8.75 20.47 18.66
CA ASP A 13 -8.65 21.30 19.87
C ASP A 13 -9.22 20.60 21.10
N ALA A 14 -10.34 19.90 20.95
CA ALA A 14 -11.08 19.28 22.05
C ALA A 14 -10.86 17.76 22.18
N GLY A 15 -10.08 17.17 21.26
CA GLY A 15 -10.00 15.72 21.14
C GLY A 15 -11.19 15.12 20.39
N ILE A 16 -11.22 13.80 20.25
CA ILE A 16 -12.28 13.09 19.51
C ILE A 16 -13.57 13.12 20.34
N THR A 17 -14.64 13.63 19.74
CA THR A 17 -15.95 13.77 20.40
C THR A 17 -17.00 12.78 19.88
N LYS A 18 -16.71 12.08 18.77
CA LYS A 18 -17.60 11.14 18.10
C LYS A 18 -17.09 9.71 18.20
N LYS A 19 -17.97 8.72 18.15
CA LYS A 19 -17.61 7.30 18.03
C LYS A 19 -17.26 6.99 16.56
N MET A 20 -16.03 7.32 16.16
CA MET A 20 -15.59 7.24 14.78
C MET A 20 -15.16 5.83 14.37
N THR A 21 -15.47 5.39 13.13
CA THR A 21 -15.05 4.10 12.58
C THR A 21 -14.31 4.24 11.26
N VAL A 22 -13.31 3.36 11.08
CA VAL A 22 -12.43 3.26 9.91
C VAL A 22 -12.66 1.91 9.24
N TYR A 23 -12.66 1.87 7.92
CA TYR A 23 -12.84 0.64 7.13
C TYR A 23 -11.62 0.36 6.26
N THR A 24 -11.21 -0.88 6.24
CA THR A 24 -10.09 -1.33 5.40
C THR A 24 -10.23 -2.82 5.08
N SER A 25 -9.57 -3.32 4.03
CA SER A 25 -9.53 -4.75 3.75
C SER A 25 -8.85 -5.53 4.88
N ALA A 26 -9.27 -6.77 5.10
CA ALA A 26 -8.56 -7.71 5.95
C ALA A 26 -7.11 -7.95 5.47
N GLU A 27 -6.85 -7.74 4.18
CA GLU A 27 -5.55 -7.89 3.54
C GLU A 27 -4.71 -6.60 3.53
N SER A 28 -5.22 -5.52 4.08
CA SER A 28 -4.50 -4.25 4.15
C SER A 28 -3.34 -4.29 5.14
N HIS A 29 -2.44 -3.33 4.98
CA HIS A 29 -1.25 -3.24 5.82
C HIS A 29 -1.61 -2.91 7.28
N TYR A 30 -0.88 -3.51 8.24
CA TYR A 30 -1.05 -3.30 9.69
C TYR A 30 -0.89 -1.84 10.15
N SER A 31 -0.43 -0.95 9.27
CA SER A 31 -0.33 0.48 9.56
C SER A 31 -1.69 1.12 9.87
N ILE A 32 -2.79 0.62 9.30
CA ILE A 32 -4.12 1.18 9.50
C ILE A 32 -4.54 1.11 10.98
N PRO A 33 -4.61 -0.08 11.64
CA PRO A 33 -4.93 -0.15 13.06
C PRO A 33 -3.88 0.53 13.95
N LYS A 34 -2.59 0.54 13.54
CA LYS A 34 -1.55 1.25 14.25
C LYS A 34 -1.79 2.76 14.24
N ASN A 35 -2.16 3.34 13.10
CA ASN A 35 -2.48 4.76 12.97
C ASN A 35 -3.79 5.12 13.67
N ALA A 36 -4.81 4.25 13.63
CA ALA A 36 -6.05 4.46 14.39
C ALA A 36 -5.77 4.55 15.90
N ALA A 37 -4.91 3.68 16.44
CA ALA A 37 -4.46 3.77 17.82
C ALA A 37 -3.69 5.06 18.11
N PHE A 38 -2.74 5.41 17.24
CA PHE A 38 -1.91 6.62 17.39
C PHE A 38 -2.75 7.92 17.37
N MET A 39 -3.81 7.95 16.56
CA MET A 39 -4.71 9.10 16.48
C MET A 39 -5.79 9.13 17.59
N GLY A 40 -5.79 8.18 18.52
CA GLY A 40 -6.77 8.11 19.61
C GLY A 40 -8.16 7.59 19.18
N ILE A 41 -8.32 7.09 17.96
CA ILE A 41 -9.55 6.44 17.48
C ILE A 41 -9.71 5.07 18.15
N GLY A 42 -8.60 4.34 18.30
CA GLY A 42 -8.56 2.98 18.84
C GLY A 42 -8.61 1.90 17.76
N ARG A 43 -7.90 0.80 18.01
CA ARG A 43 -7.81 -0.33 17.06
C ARG A 43 -9.16 -1.04 16.88
N GLU A 44 -9.97 -1.09 17.93
CA GLU A 44 -11.29 -1.71 17.92
C GLU A 44 -12.30 -0.99 17.01
N GLN A 45 -11.98 0.25 16.60
CA GLN A 45 -12.79 1.02 15.68
C GLN A 45 -12.42 0.81 14.22
N VAL A 46 -11.47 -0.07 13.93
CA VAL A 46 -11.12 -0.48 12.57
C VAL A 46 -11.96 -1.70 12.18
N ARG A 47 -12.75 -1.56 11.13
CA ARG A 47 -13.56 -2.62 10.54
C ARG A 47 -12.77 -3.26 9.41
N TYR A 48 -12.49 -4.55 9.56
CA TYR A 48 -11.79 -5.35 8.54
C TYR A 48 -12.84 -5.96 7.61
N ILE A 49 -12.84 -5.51 6.37
CA ILE A 49 -13.76 -6.00 5.35
C ILE A 49 -13.13 -7.23 4.69
N THR A 50 -13.94 -8.27 4.53
CA THR A 50 -13.49 -9.50 3.90
C THR A 50 -13.03 -9.28 2.46
N ALA A 51 -12.00 -10.01 2.07
CA ALA A 51 -11.50 -10.02 0.71
C ALA A 51 -12.06 -11.22 -0.09
N ASN A 52 -12.16 -11.07 -1.40
CA ASN A 52 -12.46 -12.16 -2.33
C ASN A 52 -11.25 -13.12 -2.47
N ASP A 53 -11.33 -14.09 -3.38
CA ASP A 53 -10.25 -15.07 -3.61
C ASP A 53 -8.99 -14.45 -4.23
N LEU A 54 -9.10 -13.25 -4.81
CA LEU A 54 -7.97 -12.48 -5.34
C LEU A 54 -7.34 -11.53 -4.30
N GLY A 55 -7.88 -11.48 -3.07
CA GLY A 55 -7.40 -10.59 -2.02
C GLY A 55 -7.93 -9.15 -2.12
N GLU A 56 -8.96 -8.90 -2.92
CA GLU A 56 -9.59 -7.59 -3.13
C GLU A 56 -10.75 -7.38 -2.13
N MET A 57 -10.87 -6.18 -1.58
CA MET A 57 -11.97 -5.80 -0.69
C MET A 57 -13.32 -6.00 -1.37
N GLN A 58 -14.27 -6.64 -0.67
CA GLN A 58 -15.63 -6.84 -1.18
C GLN A 58 -16.50 -5.61 -0.93
N PRO A 59 -16.94 -4.87 -1.98
CA PRO A 59 -17.72 -3.65 -1.82
C PRO A 59 -19.06 -3.85 -1.10
N ALA A 60 -19.74 -4.98 -1.32
CA ALA A 60 -21.01 -5.27 -0.65
C ALA A 60 -20.85 -5.43 0.88
N GLU A 61 -19.77 -6.09 1.31
CA GLU A 61 -19.45 -6.24 2.74
C GLU A 61 -19.07 -4.89 3.37
N LEU A 62 -18.35 -4.04 2.62
CA LEU A 62 -18.05 -2.67 3.06
C LEU A 62 -19.34 -1.87 3.30
N GLU A 63 -20.27 -1.88 2.33
CA GLU A 63 -21.51 -1.14 2.43
C GLU A 63 -22.36 -1.62 3.61
N LYS A 64 -22.44 -2.94 3.81
CA LYS A 64 -23.12 -3.54 4.94
C LYS A 64 -22.51 -3.10 6.27
N ALA A 65 -21.18 -3.17 6.43
CA ALA A 65 -20.48 -2.76 7.65
C ALA A 65 -20.72 -1.28 7.99
N ILE A 66 -20.72 -0.40 6.98
CA ILE A 66 -21.03 1.03 7.16
C ILE A 66 -22.46 1.23 7.66
N SER A 67 -23.42 0.54 7.04
CA SER A 67 -24.83 0.64 7.42
C SER A 67 -25.07 0.14 8.85
N ASP A 68 -24.47 -0.98 9.23
CA ASP A 68 -24.57 -1.56 10.57
C ASP A 68 -23.96 -0.62 11.62
N ASP A 69 -22.80 -0.02 11.35
CA ASP A 69 -22.18 0.96 12.25
C ASP A 69 -23.04 2.22 12.44
N ILE A 70 -23.64 2.76 11.38
CA ILE A 70 -24.56 3.91 11.46
C ILE A 70 -25.76 3.56 12.34
N ALA A 71 -26.36 2.39 12.13
CA ALA A 71 -27.49 1.93 12.94
C ALA A 71 -27.13 1.74 14.42
N ALA A 72 -25.87 1.38 14.72
CA ALA A 72 -25.32 1.26 16.07
C ALA A 72 -24.85 2.59 16.68
N GLY A 73 -25.03 3.72 15.99
CA GLY A 73 -24.69 5.06 16.48
C GLY A 73 -23.20 5.42 16.37
N TYR A 74 -22.46 4.71 15.54
CA TYR A 74 -21.09 5.10 15.17
C TYR A 74 -21.09 6.17 14.07
N THR A 75 -19.96 6.82 13.90
CA THR A 75 -19.70 7.80 12.85
C THR A 75 -18.64 7.26 11.90
N PRO A 76 -19.02 6.56 10.81
CA PRO A 76 -18.10 6.22 9.72
C PRO A 76 -17.47 7.48 9.15
N PHE A 77 -16.15 7.45 8.86
CA PHE A 77 -15.50 8.63 8.31
C PHE A 77 -14.42 8.35 7.26
N PHE A 78 -13.86 7.16 7.23
CA PHE A 78 -12.67 6.88 6.43
C PHE A 78 -12.68 5.45 5.89
N VAL A 79 -12.45 5.32 4.59
CA VAL A 79 -12.24 4.04 3.92
C VAL A 79 -10.84 4.03 3.31
N ASN A 80 -10.07 3.01 3.63
CA ASN A 80 -8.78 2.73 3.03
C ASN A 80 -8.91 1.60 2.02
N VAL A 81 -8.66 1.88 0.76
CA VAL A 81 -8.46 0.88 -0.29
C VAL A 81 -6.99 0.71 -0.59
N THR A 82 -6.58 -0.46 -1.03
CA THR A 82 -5.17 -0.79 -1.24
C THR A 82 -4.87 -0.99 -2.72
N ALA A 83 -3.84 -0.30 -3.20
CA ALA A 83 -3.25 -0.50 -4.53
C ALA A 83 -1.97 -1.34 -4.38
N GLY A 84 -2.15 -2.65 -4.41
CA GLY A 84 -1.13 -3.66 -4.13
C GLY A 84 -1.06 -4.04 -2.65
N THR A 85 -1.84 -5.06 -2.24
CA THR A 85 -1.77 -5.61 -0.87
C THR A 85 -0.40 -6.20 -0.59
N THR A 86 0.03 -6.17 0.67
CA THR A 86 1.40 -6.54 1.04
C THR A 86 1.74 -7.99 0.69
N VAL A 87 0.80 -8.91 0.81
CA VAL A 87 1.04 -10.35 0.59
C VAL A 87 0.82 -10.71 -0.87
N LEU A 88 -0.38 -10.53 -1.37
CA LEU A 88 -0.77 -10.98 -2.71
C LEU A 88 -0.51 -9.96 -3.81
N GLY A 89 -0.31 -8.68 -3.47
CA GLY A 89 -0.22 -7.60 -4.46
C GLY A 89 -1.55 -7.27 -5.14
N ALA A 90 -2.68 -7.57 -4.48
CA ALA A 90 -4.02 -7.32 -5.00
C ALA A 90 -4.38 -5.83 -5.03
N PHE A 91 -5.24 -5.44 -5.96
CA PHE A 91 -5.73 -4.06 -6.14
C PHE A 91 -7.24 -4.02 -5.90
N ASP A 92 -7.67 -3.20 -4.95
CA ASP A 92 -9.10 -3.01 -4.66
C ASP A 92 -9.81 -2.22 -5.77
N ASP A 93 -11.10 -2.50 -6.01
CA ASP A 93 -11.93 -1.76 -6.97
C ASP A 93 -12.28 -0.35 -6.44
N ILE A 94 -11.45 0.62 -6.82
CA ILE A 94 -11.57 2.02 -6.38
C ILE A 94 -12.91 2.62 -6.85
N GLU A 95 -13.36 2.32 -8.08
CA GLU A 95 -14.60 2.90 -8.63
C GLU A 95 -15.85 2.40 -7.88
N ALA A 96 -15.91 1.09 -7.58
CA ALA A 96 -17.01 0.52 -6.83
C ALA A 96 -17.06 1.06 -5.39
N ILE A 97 -15.90 1.12 -4.73
CA ILE A 97 -15.80 1.62 -3.35
C ILE A 97 -16.06 3.12 -3.28
N HIS A 98 -15.62 3.91 -4.30
CA HIS A 98 -15.94 5.34 -4.39
C HIS A 98 -17.44 5.60 -4.37
N LYS A 99 -18.25 4.81 -5.10
CA LYS A 99 -19.72 4.97 -5.11
C LYS A 99 -20.31 4.86 -3.70
N ILE A 100 -19.80 3.92 -2.91
CA ILE A 100 -20.18 3.73 -1.51
C ILE A 100 -19.73 4.93 -0.66
N CYS A 101 -18.45 5.31 -0.77
CA CYS A 101 -17.93 6.47 -0.04
C CYS A 101 -18.72 7.75 -0.34
N LYS A 102 -19.06 7.98 -1.59
CA LYS A 102 -19.90 9.12 -2.01
C LYS A 102 -21.30 9.07 -1.40
N LYS A 103 -21.94 7.89 -1.38
CA LYS A 103 -23.28 7.69 -0.79
C LYS A 103 -23.31 8.04 0.69
N TYR A 104 -22.27 7.66 1.42
CA TYR A 104 -22.20 7.83 2.88
C TYR A 104 -21.32 9.02 3.32
N HIS A 105 -20.83 9.84 2.39
CA HIS A 105 -19.96 11.01 2.66
C HIS A 105 -18.69 10.66 3.42
N LEU A 106 -18.02 9.57 3.04
CA LEU A 106 -16.79 9.08 3.65
C LEU A 106 -15.57 9.53 2.85
N TRP A 107 -14.47 9.79 3.56
CA TRP A 107 -13.17 10.03 2.94
C TRP A 107 -12.61 8.74 2.35
N LEU A 108 -12.33 8.75 1.05
CA LEU A 108 -11.69 7.64 0.35
C LEU A 108 -10.19 7.89 0.24
N HIS A 109 -9.39 7.02 0.85
CA HIS A 109 -7.94 7.00 0.72
C HIS A 109 -7.48 5.79 -0.08
N VAL A 110 -6.55 5.98 -1.01
CA VAL A 110 -5.87 4.89 -1.72
C VAL A 110 -4.48 4.72 -1.13
N ASP A 111 -4.24 3.61 -0.46
CA ASP A 111 -2.92 3.18 -0.01
C ASP A 111 -2.19 2.44 -1.14
N GLY A 112 -1.39 3.16 -1.88
CA GLY A 112 -0.49 2.66 -2.91
C GLY A 112 0.96 2.55 -2.43
N ALA A 113 1.19 2.42 -1.11
CA ALA A 113 2.53 2.37 -0.56
C ALA A 113 3.43 1.32 -1.23
N TYR A 114 2.85 0.19 -1.67
CA TYR A 114 3.58 -0.89 -2.33
C TYR A 114 3.58 -0.74 -3.85
N CYS A 115 2.43 -0.72 -4.48
CA CYS A 115 2.32 -0.74 -5.95
C CYS A 115 1.77 0.56 -6.56
N GLY A 116 1.67 1.65 -5.80
CA GLY A 116 1.15 2.93 -6.31
C GLY A 116 1.96 3.52 -7.49
N GLY A 117 3.19 3.06 -7.70
CA GLY A 117 4.00 3.42 -8.87
C GLY A 117 3.42 2.97 -10.22
N VAL A 118 2.40 2.08 -10.25
CA VAL A 118 1.71 1.68 -11.49
C VAL A 118 1.06 2.86 -12.22
N ILE A 119 0.80 3.98 -11.53
CA ILE A 119 0.32 5.22 -12.15
C ILE A 119 1.23 5.76 -13.26
N PHE A 120 2.52 5.38 -13.25
CA PHE A 120 3.51 5.81 -14.24
C PHE A 120 3.60 4.88 -15.46
N SER A 121 2.88 3.76 -15.48
CA SER A 121 2.90 2.78 -16.58
C SER A 121 1.61 2.85 -17.38
N GLU A 122 1.71 3.09 -18.68
CA GLU A 122 0.55 3.02 -19.59
C GLU A 122 -0.07 1.60 -19.62
N LYS A 123 0.77 0.58 -19.45
CA LYS A 123 0.33 -0.82 -19.44
C LYS A 123 -0.44 -1.19 -18.16
N TYR A 124 -0.04 -0.67 -16.99
CA TYR A 124 -0.53 -1.14 -15.69
C TYR A 124 -1.33 -0.09 -14.90
N ASN A 125 -1.47 1.15 -15.39
CA ASN A 125 -2.26 2.18 -14.70
C ASN A 125 -3.75 1.83 -14.55
N HIS A 126 -4.26 0.93 -15.40
CA HIS A 126 -5.62 0.43 -15.30
C HIS A 126 -5.91 -0.29 -13.97
N LEU A 127 -4.87 -0.81 -13.27
CA LEU A 127 -4.98 -1.45 -11.97
C LEU A 127 -5.42 -0.48 -10.86
N VAL A 128 -5.26 0.80 -11.07
CA VAL A 128 -5.70 1.87 -10.16
C VAL A 128 -6.72 2.78 -10.82
N LYS A 129 -7.52 2.25 -11.74
CA LYS A 129 -8.60 2.98 -12.39
C LYS A 129 -9.54 3.59 -11.34
N GLY A 130 -9.85 4.87 -11.49
CA GLY A 130 -10.64 5.62 -10.51
C GLY A 130 -9.82 6.26 -9.39
N ILE A 131 -8.47 6.19 -9.42
CA ILE A 131 -7.64 6.81 -8.41
C ILE A 131 -7.89 8.32 -8.28
N GLU A 132 -8.24 8.99 -9.38
CA GLU A 132 -8.62 10.40 -9.41
C GLU A 132 -9.92 10.68 -8.67
N LEU A 133 -10.73 9.68 -8.34
CA LEU A 133 -11.94 9.81 -7.53
C LEU A 133 -11.65 9.84 -6.02
N SER A 134 -10.46 9.41 -5.59
CA SER A 134 -10.07 9.39 -4.18
C SER A 134 -9.86 10.79 -3.61
N ASP A 135 -10.07 10.97 -2.31
CA ASP A 135 -9.77 12.21 -1.58
C ASP A 135 -8.28 12.36 -1.31
N SER A 136 -7.60 11.24 -1.15
CA SER A 136 -6.14 11.20 -0.98
C SER A 136 -5.54 9.89 -1.47
N PHE A 137 -4.30 9.96 -1.91
CA PHE A 137 -3.49 8.84 -2.36
C PHE A 137 -2.10 8.92 -1.75
N SER A 138 -1.56 7.80 -1.33
CA SER A 138 -0.18 7.70 -0.89
C SER A 138 0.58 6.61 -1.62
N PHE A 139 1.87 6.83 -1.92
CA PHE A 139 2.76 5.79 -2.37
C PHE A 139 4.18 6.00 -1.84
N ASN A 140 4.96 4.91 -1.80
CA ASN A 140 6.34 4.94 -1.34
C ASN A 140 7.30 4.76 -2.53
N ALA A 141 7.93 5.85 -2.96
CA ALA A 141 8.92 5.79 -4.04
C ALA A 141 10.13 4.92 -3.67
N HIS A 142 10.42 4.77 -2.38
CA HIS A 142 11.46 3.84 -1.89
C HIS A 142 11.08 2.36 -1.94
N LYS A 143 9.88 2.02 -2.46
CA LYS A 143 9.49 0.64 -2.79
C LYS A 143 9.59 0.45 -4.31
N MET A 144 8.51 0.62 -5.04
CA MET A 144 8.44 0.33 -6.47
C MET A 144 9.41 1.14 -7.33
N LEU A 145 9.70 2.40 -6.98
CA LEU A 145 10.64 3.23 -7.74
C LEU A 145 12.09 3.17 -7.23
N GLY A 146 12.38 2.38 -6.20
CA GLY A 146 13.74 2.10 -5.75
C GLY A 146 14.54 3.30 -5.22
N THR A 147 13.88 4.40 -4.83
CA THR A 147 14.60 5.51 -4.18
C THR A 147 15.12 5.11 -2.80
N PRO A 148 16.19 5.75 -2.28
CA PRO A 148 16.64 5.49 -0.91
C PRO A 148 15.56 5.77 0.14
N LEU A 149 15.52 4.97 1.20
CA LEU A 149 14.64 5.18 2.37
C LEU A 149 14.97 6.51 3.07
N THR A 150 14.02 7.30 3.49
CA THR A 150 12.58 7.19 3.26
C THR A 150 12.18 8.09 2.10
N CYS A 151 11.19 7.71 1.29
CA CYS A 151 10.61 8.61 0.30
C CYS A 151 9.14 8.23 0.12
N SER A 152 8.27 8.81 0.96
CA SER A 152 6.83 8.60 0.91
C SER A 152 6.14 9.86 0.42
N ILE A 153 5.20 9.71 -0.47
CA ILE A 153 4.43 10.78 -1.08
C ILE A 153 2.97 10.63 -0.67
N ILE A 154 2.34 11.74 -0.33
CA ILE A 154 0.90 11.84 -0.19
C ILE A 154 0.38 12.96 -1.08
N VAL A 155 -0.68 12.68 -1.81
CA VAL A 155 -1.43 13.64 -2.63
C VAL A 155 -2.84 13.72 -2.10
N THR A 156 -3.40 14.92 -2.01
CA THR A 156 -4.79 15.15 -1.59
C THR A 156 -5.44 16.22 -2.44
N LYS A 157 -6.73 16.09 -2.69
CA LYS A 157 -7.56 17.10 -3.33
C LYS A 157 -7.88 18.29 -2.40
N HIS A 158 -7.76 18.07 -1.10
CA HIS A 158 -8.27 18.98 -0.07
C HIS A 158 -7.13 19.79 0.57
N LYS A 159 -6.61 20.80 -0.17
CA LYS A 159 -5.54 21.69 0.32
C LYS A 159 -5.91 22.32 1.66
N GLU A 160 -7.14 22.80 1.80
CA GLU A 160 -7.63 23.43 3.04
C GLU A 160 -7.65 22.46 4.23
N ALA A 161 -8.02 21.19 4.01
CA ALA A 161 -8.01 20.17 5.06
C ALA A 161 -6.59 19.90 5.55
N LEU A 162 -5.62 19.88 4.62
CA LEU A 162 -4.21 19.72 4.96
C LEU A 162 -3.72 20.83 5.89
N TYR A 163 -3.98 22.09 5.53
CA TYR A 163 -3.63 23.24 6.37
C TYR A 163 -4.34 23.22 7.73
N LYS A 164 -5.65 23.01 7.75
CA LYS A 164 -6.44 22.96 9.00
C LYS A 164 -5.93 21.92 9.97
N SER A 165 -5.52 20.75 9.47
CA SER A 165 -5.05 19.65 10.31
C SER A 165 -3.65 19.84 10.88
N PHE A 166 -2.75 20.46 10.09
CA PHE A 166 -1.31 20.48 10.44
C PHE A 166 -0.80 21.86 10.85
N SER A 167 -1.46 22.96 10.47
CA SER A 167 -0.98 24.29 10.83
C SER A 167 -1.09 24.55 12.33
N ASN A 168 -0.08 25.19 12.88
CA ASN A 168 -0.05 25.78 14.20
C ASN A 168 0.51 27.19 14.10
N ASP A 169 0.08 28.06 15.01
CA ASP A 169 0.63 29.40 15.11
C ASP A 169 2.00 29.33 15.77
N ALA A 170 3.03 29.61 14.99
CA ALA A 170 4.42 29.66 15.44
C ALA A 170 5.13 30.84 14.76
N GLU A 171 4.94 32.03 15.32
CA GLU A 171 5.43 33.32 14.78
C GLU A 171 6.93 33.30 14.44
N TYR A 172 7.74 32.58 15.23
CA TYR A 172 9.19 32.50 15.04
C TYR A 172 9.60 31.64 13.82
N LEU A 173 8.70 30.77 13.31
CA LEU A 173 8.97 29.91 12.17
C LEU A 173 8.37 30.44 10.86
N TYR A 174 7.33 31.27 10.94
CA TYR A 174 6.52 31.68 9.79
C TYR A 174 6.60 33.20 9.60
N GLN A 175 7.75 33.65 9.07
CA GLN A 175 8.06 35.09 8.92
C GLN A 175 7.59 35.70 7.60
N THR A 176 6.93 34.91 6.72
CA THR A 176 6.45 35.37 5.42
C THR A 176 5.01 34.99 5.18
N ASP A 177 4.24 35.90 4.60
CA ASP A 177 2.81 35.70 4.27
C ASP A 177 2.59 34.87 2.99
N GLY A 178 3.62 34.58 2.23
CA GLY A 178 3.57 33.82 0.98
C GLY A 178 3.92 32.34 1.19
N ASP A 179 2.95 31.54 1.56
CA ASP A 179 3.17 30.24 2.22
C ASP A 179 3.19 29.00 1.34
N ASP A 180 3.12 29.11 0.04
CA ASP A 180 3.05 27.92 -0.84
C ASP A 180 4.28 26.99 -0.75
N PHE A 181 5.38 27.49 -0.22
CA PHE A 181 6.64 26.76 -0.06
C PHE A 181 6.94 26.33 1.39
N ASN A 182 6.14 26.78 2.37
CA ASN A 182 6.38 26.44 3.77
C ASN A 182 5.68 25.15 4.18
N LEU A 183 6.39 24.03 4.07
CA LEU A 183 5.87 22.71 4.40
C LEU A 183 5.65 22.49 5.91
N GLY A 184 6.13 23.36 6.78
CA GLY A 184 5.89 23.29 8.21
C GLY A 184 4.42 23.42 8.59
N LYS A 185 3.63 24.18 7.81
CA LYS A 185 2.18 24.32 8.00
C LYS A 185 1.36 23.13 7.49
N THR A 186 1.97 22.18 6.80
CA THR A 186 1.31 21.01 6.19
C THR A 186 1.90 19.67 6.66
N SER A 187 2.67 19.69 7.75
CA SER A 187 3.42 18.53 8.24
C SER A 187 3.42 18.49 9.76
N ILE A 188 3.48 17.29 10.34
CA ILE A 188 3.70 17.09 11.78
C ILE A 188 5.15 17.43 12.17
N GLN A 189 6.09 17.23 11.26
CA GLN A 189 7.51 17.42 11.54
C GLN A 189 7.91 18.90 11.38
N CYS A 190 8.57 19.46 12.38
CA CYS A 190 9.17 20.79 12.32
C CYS A 190 10.36 20.79 11.35
N GLY A 191 11.37 19.96 11.64
CA GLY A 191 12.53 19.76 10.76
C GLY A 191 12.55 18.34 10.19
N ARG A 192 12.90 18.19 8.90
CA ARG A 192 12.99 16.90 8.22
C ARG A 192 14.02 16.89 7.12
N ARG A 193 14.43 15.70 6.71
CA ARG A 193 15.26 15.50 5.53
C ARG A 193 14.50 15.90 4.27
N ASN A 194 15.22 16.37 3.25
CA ASN A 194 14.64 16.65 1.94
C ASN A 194 14.42 15.37 1.14
N ASP A 195 13.44 14.56 1.56
CA ASP A 195 13.13 13.29 0.92
C ASP A 195 12.55 13.48 -0.50
N ALA A 196 11.94 14.64 -0.78
CA ALA A 196 11.44 14.97 -2.12
C ALA A 196 12.56 15.03 -3.17
N LEU A 197 13.77 15.41 -2.76
CA LEU A 197 14.94 15.47 -3.67
C LEU A 197 15.28 14.09 -4.24
N LYS A 198 15.07 13.01 -3.48
CA LYS A 198 15.32 11.63 -3.93
C LYS A 198 14.46 11.27 -5.15
N LEU A 199 13.15 11.52 -5.07
CA LEU A 199 12.25 11.28 -6.20
C LEU A 199 12.52 12.23 -7.36
N TRP A 200 12.75 13.51 -7.06
CA TRP A 200 13.06 14.52 -8.09
C TRP A 200 14.32 14.15 -8.88
N THR A 201 15.38 13.73 -8.18
CA THR A 201 16.66 13.34 -8.80
C THR A 201 16.49 12.08 -9.66
N LEU A 202 15.79 11.06 -9.15
CA LEU A 202 15.47 9.87 -9.94
C LEU A 202 14.71 10.27 -11.21
N TRP A 203 13.62 11.02 -11.06
CA TRP A 203 12.76 11.40 -12.19
C TRP A 203 13.51 12.22 -13.24
N LYS A 204 14.36 13.17 -12.80
CA LYS A 204 15.22 13.94 -13.70
C LYS A 204 16.27 13.09 -14.40
N SER A 205 16.78 12.08 -13.73
CA SER A 205 17.79 11.16 -14.27
C SER A 205 17.25 10.25 -15.39
N VAL A 206 16.06 9.65 -15.17
CA VAL A 206 15.53 8.60 -16.07
C VAL A 206 14.34 9.07 -16.92
N GLY A 207 13.70 10.18 -16.55
CA GLY A 207 12.51 10.72 -17.22
C GLY A 207 11.27 9.85 -16.99
N ASN A 208 10.14 10.24 -17.61
CA ASN A 208 8.88 9.50 -17.51
C ASN A 208 9.04 8.08 -18.08
N LYS A 209 9.71 7.96 -19.22
CA LYS A 209 9.92 6.66 -19.88
C LYS A 209 10.74 5.70 -19.02
N GLY A 210 11.82 6.18 -18.38
CA GLY A 210 12.61 5.34 -17.51
C GLY A 210 11.85 4.87 -16.26
N ILE A 211 10.98 5.72 -15.68
CA ILE A 211 10.11 5.30 -14.56
C ILE A 211 9.11 4.24 -15.03
N GLU A 212 8.49 4.45 -16.20
CA GLU A 212 7.58 3.46 -16.80
C GLU A 212 8.28 2.12 -17.04
N ASP A 213 9.49 2.16 -17.61
CA ASP A 213 10.28 0.95 -17.88
C ASP A 213 10.63 0.21 -16.59
N MET A 214 10.94 0.92 -15.50
CA MET A 214 11.17 0.31 -14.18
C MET A 214 9.92 -0.45 -13.68
N VAL A 215 8.75 0.17 -13.80
CA VAL A 215 7.48 -0.48 -13.41
C VAL A 215 7.20 -1.69 -14.29
N ASN A 216 7.31 -1.55 -15.61
CA ASN A 216 7.06 -2.63 -16.57
C ASN A 216 8.00 -3.81 -16.36
N GLN A 217 9.28 -3.55 -16.05
CA GLN A 217 10.27 -4.57 -15.76
C GLN A 217 9.90 -5.42 -14.54
N GLN A 218 9.37 -4.82 -13.48
CA GLN A 218 8.95 -5.54 -12.28
C GLN A 218 7.83 -6.54 -12.55
N PHE A 219 6.84 -6.14 -13.35
CA PHE A 219 5.77 -7.05 -13.78
C PHE A 219 6.27 -8.13 -14.74
N TYR A 220 7.17 -7.78 -15.68
CA TYR A 220 7.80 -8.75 -16.55
C TYR A 220 8.54 -9.84 -15.74
N LEU A 221 9.33 -9.45 -14.76
CA LEU A 221 10.04 -10.40 -13.89
C LEU A 221 9.08 -11.28 -13.08
N ALA A 222 7.93 -10.72 -12.66
CA ALA A 222 6.89 -11.51 -12.01
C ALA A 222 6.25 -12.52 -12.97
N ASP A 223 6.05 -12.16 -14.25
CA ASP A 223 5.53 -13.07 -15.27
C ASP A 223 6.52 -14.20 -15.54
N VAL A 224 7.83 -13.92 -15.62
CA VAL A 224 8.90 -14.92 -15.72
C VAL A 224 8.84 -15.90 -14.54
N ALA A 225 8.73 -15.38 -13.32
CA ALA A 225 8.66 -16.21 -12.12
C ALA A 225 7.38 -17.07 -12.08
N ARG A 226 6.20 -16.49 -12.40
CA ARG A 226 4.93 -17.22 -12.47
C ARG A 226 5.00 -18.36 -13.50
N LYS A 227 5.53 -18.08 -14.68
CA LYS A 227 5.70 -19.06 -15.74
C LYS A 227 6.57 -20.22 -15.28
N TYR A 228 7.72 -19.94 -14.64
CA TYR A 228 8.59 -20.98 -14.09
C TYR A 228 7.85 -21.88 -13.11
N VAL A 229 7.13 -21.28 -12.16
CA VAL A 229 6.35 -22.01 -11.14
C VAL A 229 5.24 -22.86 -11.79
N GLN A 230 4.54 -22.35 -12.81
CA GLN A 230 3.47 -23.07 -13.50
C GLN A 230 3.96 -24.24 -14.35
N GLU A 231 5.16 -24.13 -14.95
CA GLU A 231 5.72 -25.16 -15.82
C GLU A 231 6.48 -26.24 -15.06
N HIS A 232 6.82 -26.02 -13.78
CA HIS A 232 7.60 -26.97 -12.99
C HIS A 232 6.72 -27.80 -12.04
N PRO A 233 6.74 -29.14 -12.12
CA PRO A 233 5.79 -30.01 -11.44
C PRO A 233 5.87 -30.01 -9.89
N ASP A 234 7.01 -29.58 -9.33
CA ASP A 234 7.24 -29.57 -7.89
C ASP A 234 6.72 -28.29 -7.19
N TYR A 235 6.17 -27.35 -7.97
CA TYR A 235 5.63 -26.08 -7.46
C TYR A 235 4.12 -26.01 -7.53
N GLU A 236 3.55 -25.23 -6.61
CA GLU A 236 2.14 -24.86 -6.61
C GLU A 236 2.02 -23.33 -6.54
N LEU A 237 1.33 -22.72 -7.51
CA LEU A 237 1.16 -21.27 -7.62
C LEU A 237 -0.09 -20.79 -6.90
N TYR A 238 0.05 -19.72 -6.10
CA TYR A 238 -1.04 -19.04 -5.38
C TYR A 238 -1.23 -17.58 -5.78
N SER A 239 -0.36 -17.03 -6.59
CA SER A 239 -0.51 -15.65 -7.09
C SER A 239 -1.20 -15.63 -8.46
N PHE A 240 -1.69 -14.46 -8.82
CA PHE A 240 -2.47 -14.21 -10.04
C PHE A 240 -1.72 -13.21 -10.93
N GLU A 241 -2.25 -13.00 -12.13
CA GLU A 241 -1.77 -11.98 -13.05
C GLU A 241 -1.83 -10.57 -12.43
N ASN A 242 -1.03 -9.67 -12.97
CA ASN A 242 -0.97 -8.28 -12.52
C ASN A 242 -0.52 -8.06 -11.06
N SER A 243 0.21 -9.02 -10.50
CA SER A 243 0.90 -8.87 -9.21
C SER A 243 2.41 -9.00 -9.36
N ILE A 244 3.16 -8.14 -8.65
CA ILE A 244 4.62 -8.27 -8.51
C ILE A 244 5.02 -9.14 -7.31
N SER A 245 4.04 -9.72 -6.61
CA SER A 245 4.23 -10.76 -5.58
C SER A 245 3.92 -12.11 -6.19
N VAL A 246 4.93 -12.97 -6.34
CA VAL A 246 4.75 -14.34 -6.82
C VAL A 246 4.76 -15.27 -5.62
N CYS A 247 3.57 -15.78 -5.29
CA CYS A 247 3.32 -16.63 -4.12
C CYS A 247 3.24 -18.09 -4.57
N PHE A 248 4.03 -18.97 -3.95
CA PHE A 248 4.10 -20.38 -4.34
C PHE A 248 4.55 -21.28 -3.19
N ASN A 249 4.30 -22.59 -3.30
CA ASN A 249 4.90 -23.61 -2.47
C ASN A 249 5.77 -24.55 -3.32
N TYR A 250 6.72 -25.25 -2.68
CA TYR A 250 7.66 -26.16 -3.33
C TYR A 250 7.74 -27.49 -2.55
N LYS A 251 7.48 -28.61 -3.23
CA LYS A 251 7.61 -30.00 -2.71
C LYS A 251 6.92 -30.24 -1.36
N ASN A 252 5.80 -29.58 -1.09
CA ASN A 252 5.11 -29.66 0.21
C ASN A 252 5.97 -29.29 1.43
N ILE A 253 7.08 -28.58 1.24
CA ILE A 253 7.89 -28.06 2.34
C ILE A 253 7.16 -26.82 2.90
N PRO A 254 6.90 -26.75 4.23
CA PRO A 254 6.31 -25.54 4.82
C PRO A 254 7.10 -24.29 4.44
N ALA A 255 6.41 -23.24 4.01
CA ALA A 255 7.07 -22.05 3.47
C ALA A 255 8.00 -21.37 4.48
N ALA A 256 7.59 -21.29 5.75
CA ALA A 256 8.42 -20.77 6.81
C ALA A 256 9.71 -21.56 6.99
N ASP A 257 9.65 -22.90 6.95
CA ASP A 257 10.82 -23.77 7.08
C ASP A 257 11.75 -23.62 5.88
N LEU A 258 11.20 -23.56 4.66
CA LEU A 258 12.00 -23.36 3.45
C LEU A 258 12.74 -22.02 3.47
N CYS A 259 12.03 -20.93 3.77
CA CYS A 259 12.62 -19.60 3.86
C CYS A 259 13.71 -19.52 4.95
N THR A 260 13.48 -20.14 6.11
CA THR A 260 14.46 -20.20 7.21
C THR A 260 15.71 -20.94 6.81
N ARG A 261 15.59 -22.11 6.17
CA ARG A 261 16.76 -22.89 5.67
C ARG A 261 17.59 -22.10 4.65
N LEU A 262 16.92 -21.45 3.69
CA LEU A 262 17.62 -20.64 2.69
C LEU A 262 18.41 -19.49 3.34
N TYR A 263 17.83 -18.87 4.34
CA TYR A 263 18.47 -17.81 5.12
C TYR A 263 19.67 -18.33 5.92
N GLU A 264 19.51 -19.42 6.70
CA GLU A 264 20.56 -20.01 7.54
C GLU A 264 21.76 -20.53 6.72
N LYS A 265 21.50 -21.08 5.53
CA LYS A 265 22.54 -21.48 4.59
C LYS A 265 23.20 -20.30 3.86
N ALA A 266 22.76 -19.06 4.14
CA ALA A 266 23.17 -17.85 3.42
C ALA A 266 23.03 -18.00 1.87
N ALA A 267 22.09 -18.81 1.43
CA ALA A 267 21.88 -19.10 0.01
C ALA A 267 21.10 -17.97 -0.67
N THR A 268 19.97 -17.58 -0.08
CA THR A 268 19.19 -16.43 -0.52
C THR A 268 18.25 -15.98 0.60
N LEU A 269 17.75 -14.73 0.48
CA LEU A 269 16.73 -14.18 1.38
C LEU A 269 15.40 -14.01 0.62
N VAL A 270 14.43 -14.83 0.96
CA VAL A 270 13.05 -14.72 0.50
C VAL A 270 12.10 -14.81 1.68
N GLY A 271 11.00 -14.06 1.63
CA GLY A 271 10.00 -14.07 2.69
C GLY A 271 8.89 -15.09 2.42
N PHE A 272 8.08 -15.30 3.44
CA PHE A 272 6.82 -16.03 3.31
C PHE A 272 5.65 -15.14 3.70
N GLY A 273 4.45 -15.55 3.34
CA GLY A 273 3.21 -14.87 3.66
C GLY A 273 2.09 -15.89 3.85
N LYS A 274 0.97 -15.40 4.37
CA LYS A 274 -0.23 -16.20 4.54
C LYS A 274 -1.43 -15.46 3.94
N PHE A 275 -2.28 -16.19 3.25
CA PHE A 275 -3.59 -15.73 2.85
C PHE A 275 -4.63 -16.78 3.24
N ARG A 276 -5.60 -16.38 4.05
CA ARG A 276 -6.53 -17.32 4.71
C ARG A 276 -5.74 -18.38 5.49
N GLU A 277 -5.98 -19.67 5.21
CA GLU A 277 -5.29 -20.78 5.89
C GLU A 277 -4.02 -21.25 5.16
N THR A 278 -3.73 -20.71 3.96
CA THR A 278 -2.58 -21.14 3.15
C THR A 278 -1.36 -20.24 3.39
N GLU A 279 -0.26 -20.85 3.81
CA GLU A 279 1.06 -20.21 3.87
C GLU A 279 1.86 -20.56 2.61
N PHE A 280 2.64 -19.60 2.10
CA PHE A 280 3.43 -19.75 0.89
C PHE A 280 4.69 -18.87 0.92
N VAL A 281 5.70 -19.28 0.15
CA VAL A 281 6.85 -18.43 -0.18
C VAL A 281 6.37 -17.24 -1.01
N ARG A 282 6.90 -16.06 -0.71
CA ARG A 282 6.54 -14.82 -1.39
C ARG A 282 7.78 -14.18 -2.03
N LEU A 283 7.98 -14.44 -3.31
CA LEU A 283 8.98 -13.77 -4.13
C LEU A 283 8.44 -12.41 -4.58
N ILE A 284 9.19 -11.36 -4.35
CA ILE A 284 8.82 -9.99 -4.74
C ILE A 284 9.78 -9.50 -5.81
N THR A 285 9.25 -9.16 -6.99
CA THR A 285 10.03 -8.70 -8.14
C THR A 285 10.18 -7.19 -8.22
N ILE A 286 10.25 -6.52 -7.06
CA ILE A 286 10.24 -5.06 -6.95
C ILE A 286 11.56 -4.39 -7.39
N ASN A 287 12.65 -5.14 -7.54
CA ASN A 287 13.91 -4.59 -8.02
C ASN A 287 13.97 -4.63 -9.55
N ALA A 288 13.72 -3.48 -10.18
CA ALA A 288 13.75 -3.34 -11.63
C ALA A 288 15.16 -3.54 -12.27
N ASN A 289 16.21 -3.58 -11.47
CA ASN A 289 17.55 -3.87 -11.98
C ASN A 289 17.85 -5.37 -12.13
N ASN A 290 16.97 -6.23 -11.60
CA ASN A 290 17.10 -7.67 -11.82
C ASN A 290 16.79 -8.02 -13.28
N THR A 291 17.38 -9.13 -13.71
CA THR A 291 17.18 -9.73 -15.04
C THR A 291 16.36 -11.01 -14.93
N GLU A 292 15.93 -11.55 -16.07
CA GLU A 292 15.33 -12.88 -16.16
C GLU A 292 16.28 -13.96 -15.61
N GLU A 293 17.58 -13.85 -15.90
CA GLU A 293 18.60 -14.79 -15.39
C GLU A 293 18.67 -14.76 -13.85
N ASP A 294 18.47 -13.61 -13.22
CA ASP A 294 18.45 -13.49 -11.76
C ASP A 294 17.24 -14.23 -11.16
N ILE A 295 16.07 -14.16 -11.82
CA ILE A 295 14.86 -14.90 -11.41
C ILE A 295 15.08 -16.41 -11.56
N LEU A 296 15.61 -16.86 -12.68
CA LEU A 296 15.89 -18.30 -12.91
C LEU A 296 16.96 -18.81 -11.95
N ARG A 297 17.98 -18.00 -11.67
CA ARG A 297 19.01 -18.33 -10.67
C ARG A 297 18.41 -18.44 -9.26
N PHE A 298 17.45 -17.59 -8.91
CA PHE A 298 16.75 -17.68 -7.62
C PHE A 298 16.10 -19.07 -7.44
N PHE A 299 15.36 -19.56 -8.43
CA PHE A 299 14.72 -20.88 -8.35
C PHE A 299 15.75 -22.00 -8.27
N LYS A 300 16.82 -21.96 -9.06
CA LYS A 300 17.92 -22.92 -8.98
C LYS A 300 18.54 -22.96 -7.58
N VAL A 301 18.85 -21.80 -7.00
CA VAL A 301 19.40 -21.70 -5.63
C VAL A 301 18.42 -22.26 -4.59
N LEU A 302 17.11 -21.98 -4.74
CA LEU A 302 16.08 -22.52 -3.88
C LEU A 302 16.05 -24.06 -3.93
N GLU A 303 16.06 -24.64 -5.14
CA GLU A 303 16.01 -26.08 -5.36
C GLU A 303 17.24 -26.80 -4.79
N GLU A 304 18.44 -26.27 -5.05
CA GLU A 304 19.72 -26.83 -4.56
C GLU A 304 19.82 -26.79 -3.02
N ASN A 305 19.15 -25.85 -2.36
CA ASN A 305 19.26 -25.62 -0.92
C ASN A 305 17.99 -26.02 -0.13
N SER A 306 16.97 -26.56 -0.77
CA SER A 306 15.71 -26.94 -0.15
C SER A 306 15.78 -28.22 0.71
N SER A 307 16.69 -29.13 0.38
CA SER A 307 16.92 -30.37 1.15
C SER A 307 17.60 -30.10 2.50
N LEU A 308 17.32 -30.97 3.47
CA LEU A 308 17.94 -30.98 4.80
C LEU A 308 19.44 -31.20 4.72
#